data_2cfa131d84ec07f5d65bc2f5765c3c46
#
_entry.id   2cfa131d84ec07f5d65bc2f5765c3c46
#
_cell.length_a   1.000
_cell.length_b   1.000
_cell.length_c   1.000
_cell.angle_alpha   90.00
_cell.angle_beta   90.00
_cell.angle_gamma   90.00
#
_symmetry.space_group_name_H-M   'P 1'
#
loop_
_entity.id
_entity.type
_entity.pdbx_description
1 polymer ?
#
loop_
_entity_poly.entity_id
_entity_poly.type
_entity_poly.pdbx_seq_one_letter_code
_entity_poly.pdbx_strand_id
1 'polypeptide(L)'
;MQREVLFFTEMGYTAYPQDQARKLGYNNLMFPNEYFSPEKAQELYSMYFEELQYCTESGFDGVMINEHHNNPLCMMPSVNVIGSVLARTTKKGKIAFLGNVLPIHENPLRVAEEIAMIDIPSGGRVVCGFVRGIGQASIATKPNP
;
A
#
# COMPACT_ATOMS: atom_id res chain seq x y z
N MET A 1 14.31 -14.32 21.78
CA MET A 1 13.37 -13.96 20.69
C MET A 1 14.13 -13.09 19.71
N GLN A 2 14.32 -13.56 18.49
CA GLN A 2 14.99 -12.78 17.45
C GLN A 2 14.03 -11.65 17.01
N ARG A 3 14.49 -10.41 16.97
CA ARG A 3 13.70 -9.26 16.47
C ARG A 3 13.84 -9.21 14.95
N GLU A 4 12.75 -8.94 14.28
CA GLU A 4 12.73 -8.71 12.84
C GLU A 4 12.60 -7.21 12.56
N VAL A 5 13.29 -6.75 11.52
CA VAL A 5 13.28 -5.36 11.07
C VAL A 5 12.72 -5.33 9.65
N LEU A 6 11.55 -4.71 9.49
CA LEU A 6 10.92 -4.53 8.19
C LEU A 6 11.01 -3.06 7.77
N PHE A 7 11.29 -2.83 6.50
CA PHE A 7 11.24 -1.49 5.92
C PHE A 7 9.79 -1.14 5.56
N PHE A 8 9.33 0.03 5.95
CA PHE A 8 7.97 0.51 5.70
C PHE A 8 7.98 1.75 4.79
N THR A 9 7.10 1.78 3.81
CA THR A 9 6.83 2.96 2.99
C THR A 9 5.33 3.11 2.72
N GLU A 10 4.86 4.33 2.61
CA GLU A 10 3.50 4.66 2.18
C GLU A 10 3.40 4.91 0.67
N MET A 11 4.49 4.89 -0.07
CA MET A 11 4.55 5.17 -1.50
C MET A 11 3.79 6.47 -1.85
N GLY A 12 4.19 7.59 -1.21
CA GLY A 12 3.51 8.87 -1.37
C GLY A 12 3.67 9.46 -2.77
N TYR A 13 2.63 10.14 -3.26
CA TYR A 13 2.70 10.95 -4.49
C TYR A 13 3.39 12.29 -4.21
N THR A 14 4.71 12.29 -4.20
CA THR A 14 5.55 13.44 -3.82
C THR A 14 5.51 14.61 -4.81
N ALA A 15 4.98 14.39 -6.01
CA ALA A 15 4.76 15.43 -7.00
C ALA A 15 3.55 16.34 -6.70
N TYR A 16 2.71 16.00 -5.71
CA TYR A 16 1.62 16.86 -5.29
C TYR A 16 2.16 18.14 -4.62
N PRO A 17 1.64 19.35 -4.95
CA PRO A 17 2.10 20.60 -4.35
C PRO A 17 1.91 20.60 -2.82
N GLN A 18 3.02 20.68 -2.09
CA GLN A 18 3.01 20.54 -0.61
C GLN A 18 2.25 21.65 0.11
N ASP A 19 2.26 22.86 -0.44
CA ASP A 19 1.49 23.99 0.09
C ASP A 19 -0.02 23.76 -0.03
N GLN A 20 -0.48 23.16 -1.12
CA GLN A 20 -1.88 22.77 -1.33
C GLN A 20 -2.28 21.62 -0.40
N ALA A 21 -1.43 20.60 -0.28
CA ALA A 21 -1.66 19.49 0.62
C ALA A 21 -1.80 19.97 2.09
N ARG A 22 -0.94 20.89 2.52
CA ARG A 22 -1.00 21.48 3.87
C ARG A 22 -2.28 22.30 4.10
N LYS A 23 -2.73 23.08 3.12
CA LYS A 23 -3.96 23.87 3.22
C LYS A 23 -5.20 22.99 3.34
N LEU A 24 -5.24 21.87 2.60
CA LEU A 24 -6.34 20.90 2.65
C LEU A 24 -6.33 20.06 3.93
N GLY A 25 -5.14 19.83 4.49
CA GLY A 25 -4.92 18.91 5.61
C GLY A 25 -4.87 17.46 5.17
N TYR A 26 -3.91 16.71 5.66
CA TYR A 26 -3.63 15.33 5.21
C TYR A 26 -4.73 14.31 5.54
N ASN A 27 -5.67 14.65 6.41
CA ASN A 27 -6.85 13.84 6.68
C ASN A 27 -8.00 14.08 5.69
N ASN A 28 -7.85 15.02 4.76
CA ASN A 28 -8.84 15.33 3.75
C ASN A 28 -8.85 14.22 2.68
N LEU A 29 -10.02 13.86 2.18
CA LEU A 29 -10.21 12.93 1.06
C LEU A 29 -10.63 13.63 -0.23
N MET A 30 -10.65 14.96 -0.22
CA MET A 30 -11.10 15.81 -1.33
C MET A 30 -9.91 16.47 -2.04
N PHE A 31 -8.83 15.75 -2.22
CA PHE A 31 -7.68 16.24 -2.98
C PHE A 31 -8.04 16.36 -4.47
N PRO A 32 -7.90 17.54 -5.08
CA PRO A 32 -8.14 17.71 -6.51
C PRO A 32 -7.18 16.87 -7.37
N ASN A 33 -7.72 16.24 -8.42
CA ASN A 33 -6.92 15.44 -9.36
C ASN A 33 -6.14 16.30 -10.39
N GLU A 34 -6.34 17.62 -10.42
CA GLU A 34 -5.64 18.53 -11.35
C GLU A 34 -4.11 18.49 -11.22
N TYR A 35 -3.61 18.09 -10.06
CA TYR A 35 -2.17 17.96 -9.80
C TYR A 35 -1.63 16.55 -10.05
N PHE A 36 -2.48 15.61 -10.48
CA PHE A 36 -2.05 14.25 -10.77
C PHE A 36 -1.51 14.14 -12.22
N SER A 37 -0.32 13.57 -12.38
CA SER A 37 0.26 13.18 -13.65
C SER A 37 0.52 11.68 -13.65
N PRO A 38 -0.05 10.93 -14.63
CA PRO A 38 0.23 9.51 -14.79
C PRO A 38 1.73 9.22 -14.99
N GLU A 39 2.44 10.08 -15.70
CA GLU A 39 3.88 9.94 -15.97
C GLU A 39 4.67 10.04 -14.67
N LYS A 40 4.34 11.02 -13.83
CA LYS A 40 4.98 11.17 -12.52
C LYS A 40 4.63 10.03 -11.57
N ALA A 41 3.39 9.54 -11.61
CA ALA A 41 3.00 8.38 -10.84
C ALA A 41 3.78 7.13 -11.28
N GLN A 42 3.98 6.92 -12.58
CA GLN A 42 4.76 5.82 -13.12
C GLN A 42 6.23 5.87 -12.65
N GLU A 43 6.86 7.05 -12.71
CA GLU A 43 8.23 7.27 -12.20
C GLU A 43 8.32 6.90 -10.71
N LEU A 44 7.37 7.38 -9.91
CA LEU A 44 7.32 7.13 -8.46
C LEU A 44 7.08 5.65 -8.14
N TYR A 45 6.15 4.98 -8.83
CA TYR A 45 5.95 3.54 -8.65
C TYR A 45 7.23 2.75 -8.97
N SER A 46 7.92 3.08 -10.07
CA SER A 46 9.19 2.41 -10.42
C SER A 46 10.23 2.60 -9.33
N MET A 47 10.42 3.84 -8.85
CA MET A 47 11.34 4.17 -7.76
C MET A 47 11.00 3.37 -6.47
N TYR A 48 9.74 3.34 -6.06
CA TYR A 48 9.34 2.64 -4.84
C TYR A 48 9.49 1.12 -4.95
N PHE A 49 9.19 0.53 -6.11
CA PHE A 49 9.42 -0.90 -6.30
C PHE A 49 10.90 -1.25 -6.26
N GLU A 50 11.78 -0.43 -6.85
CA GLU A 50 13.22 -0.60 -6.77
C GLU A 50 13.72 -0.44 -5.32
N GLU A 51 13.23 0.54 -4.58
CA GLU A 51 13.55 0.75 -3.17
C GLU A 51 13.15 -0.46 -2.31
N LEU A 52 11.92 -0.94 -2.45
CA LEU A 52 11.42 -2.10 -1.71
C LEU A 52 12.22 -3.37 -2.04
N GLN A 53 12.56 -3.59 -3.31
CA GLN A 53 13.40 -4.69 -3.73
C GLN A 53 14.80 -4.57 -3.10
N TYR A 54 15.42 -3.40 -3.20
CA TYR A 54 16.73 -3.13 -2.61
C TYR A 54 16.75 -3.37 -1.10
N CYS A 55 15.71 -2.97 -0.37
CA CYS A 55 15.60 -3.22 1.06
C CYS A 55 15.64 -4.72 1.38
N THR A 56 14.93 -5.56 0.62
CA THR A 56 14.98 -7.02 0.84
C THR A 56 16.35 -7.61 0.53
N GLU A 57 17.12 -7.01 -0.35
CA GLU A 57 18.48 -7.45 -0.72
C GLU A 57 19.54 -6.97 0.27
N SER A 58 19.29 -5.82 0.94
CA SER A 58 20.22 -5.14 1.83
C SER A 58 20.23 -5.64 3.28
N GLY A 59 19.43 -6.67 3.60
CA GLY A 59 19.45 -7.32 4.91
C GLY A 59 18.30 -6.99 5.84
N PHE A 60 17.26 -6.25 5.38
CA PHE A 60 15.99 -6.19 6.08
C PHE A 60 15.32 -7.57 6.06
N ASP A 61 14.61 -7.92 7.13
CA ASP A 61 13.86 -9.18 7.22
C ASP A 61 12.62 -9.18 6.30
N GLY A 62 12.26 -8.03 5.78
CA GLY A 62 11.17 -7.85 4.82
C GLY A 62 10.79 -6.41 4.60
N VAL A 63 9.71 -6.23 3.88
CA VAL A 63 9.09 -4.94 3.59
C VAL A 63 7.66 -4.91 4.10
N MET A 64 7.18 -3.72 4.41
CA MET A 64 5.84 -3.49 4.92
C MET A 64 5.15 -2.42 4.07
N ILE A 65 3.93 -2.69 3.66
CA ILE A 65 3.08 -1.82 2.84
C ILE A 65 1.71 -1.68 3.48
N ASN A 66 1.03 -0.57 3.19
CA ASN A 66 -0.29 -0.26 3.75
C ASN A 66 -1.32 0.07 2.66
N GLU A 67 -2.50 0.48 3.07
CA GLU A 67 -3.60 0.84 2.20
C GLU A 67 -4.21 2.18 2.63
N HIS A 68 -4.26 3.14 1.71
CA HIS A 68 -4.96 4.41 1.89
C HIS A 68 -5.67 4.82 0.60
N HIS A 69 -6.75 5.57 0.75
CA HIS A 69 -7.63 5.97 -0.35
C HIS A 69 -7.71 7.50 -0.46
N ASN A 70 -7.85 7.99 -1.70
CA ASN A 70 -8.14 9.38 -2.04
C ASN A 70 -7.19 10.41 -1.40
N ASN A 71 -5.93 10.06 -1.25
CA ASN A 71 -4.94 10.91 -0.59
C ASN A 71 -3.55 10.76 -1.24
N PRO A 72 -2.85 11.87 -1.54
CA PRO A 72 -1.51 11.81 -2.12
C PRO A 72 -0.43 11.27 -1.18
N LEU A 73 -0.72 11.05 0.11
CA LEU A 73 0.24 10.40 1.03
C LEU A 73 0.53 8.95 0.67
N CYS A 74 -0.39 8.29 -0.04
CA CYS A 74 -0.24 6.89 -0.38
C CYS A 74 -0.85 6.59 -1.75
N MET A 75 -0.06 6.06 -2.66
CA MET A 75 -0.51 5.59 -3.97
C MET A 75 -0.95 4.12 -3.95
N MET A 76 -1.25 3.56 -2.78
CA MET A 76 -1.64 2.15 -2.60
C MET A 76 -3.11 2.03 -2.16
N PRO A 77 -4.09 2.24 -3.05
CA PRO A 77 -5.50 2.02 -2.73
C PRO A 77 -5.87 0.52 -2.66
N SER A 78 -4.94 -0.37 -2.97
CA SER A 78 -5.05 -1.82 -2.77
C SER A 78 -3.68 -2.39 -2.42
N VAL A 79 -3.51 -2.79 -1.18
CA VAL A 79 -2.29 -3.42 -0.70
C VAL A 79 -2.03 -4.75 -1.41
N ASN A 80 -3.07 -5.48 -1.82
CA ASN A 80 -2.97 -6.77 -2.51
C ASN A 80 -2.38 -6.61 -3.92
N VAL A 81 -2.71 -5.54 -4.63
CA VAL A 81 -2.13 -5.25 -5.96
C VAL A 81 -0.63 -5.01 -5.85
N ILE A 82 -0.20 -4.18 -4.92
CA ILE A 82 1.23 -3.92 -4.67
C ILE A 82 1.95 -5.19 -4.18
N GLY A 83 1.32 -5.91 -3.26
CA GLY A 83 1.83 -7.19 -2.77
C GLY A 83 2.05 -8.23 -3.87
N SER A 84 1.19 -8.25 -4.89
CA SER A 84 1.34 -9.14 -6.05
C SER A 84 2.61 -8.82 -6.85
N VAL A 85 2.90 -7.54 -7.06
CA VAL A 85 4.13 -7.11 -7.72
C VAL A 85 5.36 -7.53 -6.90
N LEU A 86 5.33 -7.26 -5.59
CA LEU A 86 6.44 -7.62 -4.68
C LEU A 86 6.66 -9.14 -4.59
N ALA A 87 5.58 -9.93 -4.58
CA ALA A 87 5.68 -11.39 -4.59
C ALA A 87 6.48 -11.91 -5.79
N ARG A 88 6.37 -11.24 -6.94
CA ARG A 88 7.09 -11.60 -8.16
C ARG A 88 8.48 -11.01 -8.25
N THR A 89 8.68 -9.76 -7.81
CA THR A 89 9.93 -9.01 -8.02
C THR A 89 10.96 -9.24 -6.91
N THR A 90 10.52 -9.48 -5.67
CA THR A 90 11.44 -9.80 -4.56
C THR A 90 11.74 -11.30 -4.49
N LYS A 91 12.93 -11.66 -4.01
CA LYS A 91 13.40 -13.06 -3.92
C LYS A 91 13.39 -13.59 -2.49
N LYS A 92 13.50 -12.72 -1.51
CA LYS A 92 13.60 -13.04 -0.09
C LYS A 92 12.94 -11.94 0.75
N GLY A 93 12.86 -12.17 2.04
CA GLY A 93 12.24 -11.26 2.99
C GLY A 93 10.71 -11.38 3.00
N LYS A 94 10.12 -11.03 4.10
CA LYS A 94 8.66 -11.00 4.29
C LYS A 94 8.02 -9.86 3.52
N ILE A 95 6.79 -10.06 3.09
CA ILE A 95 5.93 -9.02 2.49
C ILE A 95 4.77 -8.84 3.47
N ALA A 96 4.87 -7.81 4.32
CA ALA A 96 3.88 -7.57 5.35
C ALA A 96 2.83 -6.54 4.89
N PHE A 97 1.57 -6.94 4.91
CA PHE A 97 0.44 -6.06 4.65
C PHE A 97 -0.03 -5.42 5.96
N LEU A 98 0.05 -4.10 6.04
CA LEU A 98 -0.34 -3.33 7.23
C LEU A 98 -1.48 -2.34 6.88
N GLY A 99 -2.63 -2.72 6.54
CA GLY A 99 -3.16 -4.04 6.26
C GLY A 99 -4.38 -3.86 5.40
N ASN A 100 -5.02 -4.95 5.04
CA ASN A 100 -6.28 -4.90 4.30
C ASN A 100 -7.39 -4.22 5.15
N VAL A 101 -8.05 -3.21 4.57
CA VAL A 101 -9.17 -2.50 5.23
C VAL A 101 -10.46 -3.31 5.00
N LEU A 102 -10.69 -4.34 5.80
CA LEU A 102 -11.82 -5.26 5.60
C LEU A 102 -13.20 -4.59 5.46
N PRO A 103 -13.54 -3.53 6.23
CA PRO A 103 -14.88 -2.93 6.15
C PRO A 103 -15.25 -2.31 4.81
N ILE A 104 -14.30 -2.07 3.90
CA ILE A 104 -14.59 -1.52 2.57
C ILE A 104 -14.86 -2.58 1.51
N HIS A 105 -14.60 -3.84 1.84
CA HIS A 105 -14.86 -4.97 0.94
C HIS A 105 -16.26 -5.55 1.19
N GLU A 106 -17.06 -5.68 0.13
CA GLU A 106 -18.39 -6.30 0.23
C GLU A 106 -18.31 -7.78 0.64
N ASN A 107 -17.26 -8.47 0.20
CA ASN A 107 -17.05 -9.87 0.50
C ASN A 107 -15.60 -10.12 0.98
N PRO A 108 -15.38 -10.36 2.27
CA PRO A 108 -14.04 -10.62 2.81
C PRO A 108 -13.42 -11.93 2.30
N LEU A 109 -14.20 -12.87 1.77
CA LEU A 109 -13.68 -14.07 1.13
C LEU A 109 -12.82 -13.71 -0.09
N ARG A 110 -13.19 -12.66 -0.84
CA ARG A 110 -12.39 -12.18 -1.97
C ARG A 110 -10.99 -11.75 -1.54
N VAL A 111 -10.89 -11.06 -0.42
CA VAL A 111 -9.59 -10.66 0.16
C VAL A 111 -8.76 -11.88 0.52
N ALA A 112 -9.37 -12.90 1.12
CA ALA A 112 -8.68 -14.14 1.48
C ALA A 112 -8.16 -14.90 0.24
N GLU A 113 -8.96 -14.97 -0.83
CA GLU A 113 -8.55 -15.57 -2.10
C GLU A 113 -7.35 -14.81 -2.73
N GLU A 114 -7.39 -13.49 -2.74
CA GLU A 114 -6.30 -12.65 -3.27
C GLU A 114 -5.01 -12.87 -2.48
N ILE A 115 -5.09 -12.89 -1.16
CA ILE A 115 -3.93 -13.14 -0.30
C ILE A 115 -3.34 -14.53 -0.57
N ALA A 116 -4.18 -15.55 -0.68
CA ALA A 116 -3.73 -16.90 -1.01
C ALA A 116 -3.04 -16.96 -2.39
N MET A 117 -3.60 -16.24 -3.38
CA MET A 117 -3.00 -16.13 -4.72
C MET A 117 -1.65 -15.39 -4.70
N ILE A 118 -1.44 -14.45 -3.79
CA ILE A 118 -0.17 -13.73 -3.65
C ILE A 118 0.85 -14.57 -2.89
N ASP A 119 0.43 -15.31 -1.88
CA ASP A 119 1.32 -16.08 -1.04
C ASP A 119 2.01 -17.23 -1.79
N ILE A 120 1.30 -17.90 -2.69
CA ILE A 120 1.85 -19.00 -3.50
C ILE A 120 3.06 -18.54 -4.34
N PRO A 121 2.97 -17.54 -5.23
CA PRO A 121 4.13 -17.08 -6.01
C PRO A 121 5.20 -16.38 -5.15
N SER A 122 4.85 -15.90 -3.97
CA SER A 122 5.83 -15.36 -3.02
C SER A 122 6.67 -16.47 -2.37
N GLY A 123 6.22 -17.73 -2.40
CA GLY A 123 6.85 -18.84 -1.69
C GLY A 123 6.57 -18.82 -0.19
N GLY A 124 5.38 -18.40 0.24
CA GLY A 124 4.96 -18.38 1.64
C GLY A 124 5.56 -17.23 2.46
N ARG A 125 5.84 -16.07 1.82
CA ARG A 125 6.47 -14.92 2.48
C ARG A 125 5.49 -13.85 2.93
N VAL A 126 4.20 -14.00 2.62
CA VAL A 126 3.19 -13.00 2.97
C VAL A 126 2.89 -13.04 4.48
N VAL A 127 2.91 -11.88 5.10
CA VAL A 127 2.39 -11.64 6.45
C VAL A 127 1.18 -10.75 6.34
N CYS A 128 0.00 -11.30 6.51
CA CYS A 128 -1.24 -10.57 6.29
C CYS A 128 -1.74 -9.91 7.58
N GLY A 129 -1.92 -8.59 7.52
CA GLY A 129 -2.61 -7.81 8.54
C GLY A 129 -3.96 -7.32 8.04
N PHE A 130 -4.87 -7.13 8.99
CA PHE A 130 -6.20 -6.59 8.76
C PHE A 130 -6.42 -5.38 9.65
N VAL A 131 -7.05 -4.37 9.09
CA VAL A 131 -7.32 -3.12 9.80
C VAL A 131 -8.77 -2.69 9.61
N ARG A 132 -9.27 -1.93 10.55
CA ARG A 132 -10.61 -1.34 10.45
C ARG A 132 -10.64 -0.18 9.44
N GLY A 133 -9.49 0.41 9.15
CA GLY A 133 -9.38 1.66 8.42
C GLY A 133 -9.67 2.89 9.28
N ILE A 134 -9.25 4.05 8.80
CA ILE A 134 -9.58 5.35 9.40
C ILE A 134 -10.98 5.73 8.90
N GLY A 135 -11.85 6.22 9.77
CA GLY A 135 -13.28 6.45 9.49
C GLY A 135 -13.60 7.19 8.21
N GLN A 136 -12.77 8.16 7.80
CA GLN A 136 -12.96 8.91 6.55
C GLN A 136 -12.73 8.04 5.31
N ALA A 137 -11.70 7.21 5.29
CA ALA A 137 -11.44 6.29 4.18
C ALA A 137 -12.59 5.27 4.02
N SER A 138 -13.12 4.77 5.14
CA SER A 138 -14.27 3.88 5.14
C SER A 138 -15.55 4.54 4.63
N ILE A 139 -15.74 5.84 4.89
CA ILE A 139 -16.91 6.60 4.40
C ILE A 139 -16.80 6.86 2.89
N ALA A 140 -15.61 7.23 2.41
CA ALA A 140 -15.39 7.55 1.01
C ALA A 140 -15.49 6.33 0.06
N THR A 141 -15.26 5.13 0.59
CA THR A 141 -15.23 3.89 -0.19
C THR A 141 -16.49 3.03 0.00
N LYS A 142 -17.36 3.36 0.97
CA LYS A 142 -18.65 2.69 1.08
C LYS A 142 -19.60 3.19 -0.01
N PRO A 143 -20.29 2.30 -0.73
CA PRO A 143 -21.43 2.73 -1.51
C PRO A 143 -22.41 3.43 -0.57
N ASN A 144 -22.96 4.57 -0.99
CA ASN A 144 -24.02 5.24 -0.25
C ASN A 144 -25.15 4.22 0.03
N PRO A 145 -25.68 4.18 1.27
CA PRO A 145 -26.79 3.32 1.60
C PRO A 145 -28.05 3.67 0.78
#